data_2f9dbf3f38dc10d57d947983e49df80f
#
_entry.id   2f9dbf3f38dc10d57d947983e49df80f
#
_cell.length_a   1.000
_cell.length_b   1.000
_cell.length_c   1.000
_cell.angle_alpha   90.00
_cell.angle_beta   90.00
_cell.angle_gamma   90.00
#
_symmetry.space_group_name_H-M   'P 1'
#
loop_
_entity.id
_entity.type
_entity.pdbx_description
1 polymer ?
#
loop_
_entity_poly.entity_id
_entity_poly.type
_entity_poly.pdbx_seq_one_letter_code
_entity_poly.pdbx_strand_id
1 'polypeptide(L)'
;YRPLFLMDLSVPRNIATEVNDLEGAFLFNIDDLTDLARQGLEKRRAEAQLAESMVATEAERTYRVLGRLSAAPAIISMTQRAESVRRMEMDRSRGLMDTLDAEQRNAVEAMTRSMFKRFLHDPILHARQMAESGDDESLHLLTEAFPDASEE
;
A
#
# COMPACT_ATOMS: atom_id res chain seq x y z
N TYR A 1 -3.11 -17.23 -53.57
CA TYR A 1 -4.46 -16.63 -53.44
C TYR A 1 -4.39 -15.50 -52.41
N ARG A 2 -4.83 -14.29 -52.82
CA ARG A 2 -5.02 -13.17 -51.90
C ARG A 2 -6.51 -13.13 -51.50
N PRO A 3 -6.88 -13.16 -50.24
CA PRO A 3 -8.28 -13.03 -49.85
C PRO A 3 -8.80 -11.63 -50.21
N LEU A 4 -10.04 -11.57 -50.71
CA LEU A 4 -10.74 -10.34 -51.06
C LEU A 4 -11.75 -10.01 -49.96
N PHE A 5 -11.59 -8.86 -49.33
CA PHE A 5 -12.52 -8.32 -48.37
C PHE A 5 -13.39 -7.25 -49.00
N LEU A 6 -14.70 -7.45 -48.98
CA LEU A 6 -15.70 -6.53 -49.53
C LEU A 6 -16.52 -5.97 -48.39
N MET A 7 -16.73 -4.66 -48.36
CA MET A 7 -17.56 -3.99 -47.37
C MET A 7 -18.72 -3.28 -48.09
N ASP A 8 -19.93 -3.79 -47.91
CA ASP A 8 -21.15 -3.17 -48.45
C ASP A 8 -21.80 -2.29 -47.38
N LEU A 9 -21.61 -0.97 -47.52
CA LEU A 9 -22.19 0.04 -46.61
C LEU A 9 -23.47 0.65 -47.18
N SER A 10 -24.01 0.08 -48.26
CA SER A 10 -25.14 0.65 -49.00
C SER A 10 -26.47 0.21 -48.39
N VAL A 11 -27.45 1.10 -48.46
CA VAL A 11 -28.86 0.81 -48.14
C VAL A 11 -29.71 1.30 -49.32
N PRO A 12 -30.31 0.41 -50.12
CA PRO A 12 -30.26 -1.06 -50.04
C PRO A 12 -28.89 -1.62 -50.45
N ARG A 13 -28.61 -2.91 -50.12
CA ARG A 13 -27.36 -3.60 -50.47
C ARG A 13 -27.08 -3.56 -51.97
N ASN A 14 -25.82 -3.28 -52.33
CA ASN A 14 -25.36 -3.24 -53.68
C ASN A 14 -24.62 -4.52 -54.11
N ILE A 15 -24.14 -5.31 -53.16
CA ILE A 15 -23.40 -6.53 -53.41
C ILE A 15 -24.32 -7.72 -53.08
N ALA A 16 -24.42 -8.66 -54.02
CA ALA A 16 -25.18 -9.87 -53.82
C ALA A 16 -24.57 -10.77 -52.73
N THR A 17 -25.41 -11.36 -51.89
CA THR A 17 -24.98 -12.19 -50.76
C THR A 17 -24.23 -13.46 -51.19
N GLU A 18 -24.48 -13.94 -52.41
CA GLU A 18 -23.86 -15.11 -53.04
C GLU A 18 -22.33 -14.92 -53.24
N VAL A 19 -21.85 -13.70 -53.14
CA VAL A 19 -20.39 -13.42 -53.17
C VAL A 19 -19.66 -14.11 -52.03
N ASN A 20 -20.32 -14.36 -50.89
CA ASN A 20 -19.75 -15.12 -49.77
C ASN A 20 -19.52 -16.63 -50.11
N ASP A 21 -20.15 -17.13 -51.13
CA ASP A 21 -19.99 -18.54 -51.59
C ASP A 21 -18.73 -18.69 -52.48
N LEU A 22 -18.08 -17.59 -52.85
CA LEU A 22 -16.85 -17.61 -53.61
C LEU A 22 -15.64 -17.86 -52.72
N GLU A 23 -14.82 -18.84 -53.09
CA GLU A 23 -13.60 -19.15 -52.34
C GLU A 23 -12.63 -17.97 -52.26
N GLY A 24 -12.31 -17.56 -51.04
CA GLY A 24 -11.42 -16.43 -50.78
C GLY A 24 -12.06 -15.06 -50.82
N ALA A 25 -13.39 -14.93 -51.03
CA ALA A 25 -14.13 -13.69 -50.88
C ALA A 25 -14.83 -13.63 -49.50
N PHE A 26 -14.79 -12.48 -48.88
CA PHE A 26 -15.42 -12.19 -47.57
C PHE A 26 -16.23 -10.91 -47.70
N LEU A 27 -17.55 -11.03 -47.62
CA LEU A 27 -18.46 -9.89 -47.70
C LEU A 27 -18.94 -9.50 -46.30
N PHE A 28 -18.72 -8.27 -45.90
CA PHE A 28 -19.21 -7.67 -44.68
C PHE A 28 -20.22 -6.57 -45.02
N ASN A 29 -21.33 -6.58 -44.35
CA ASN A 29 -22.32 -5.50 -44.42
C ASN A 29 -22.26 -4.62 -43.16
N ILE A 30 -23.10 -3.56 -43.11
CA ILE A 30 -23.12 -2.62 -42.00
C ILE A 30 -23.54 -3.27 -40.63
N ASP A 31 -24.40 -4.30 -40.71
CA ASP A 31 -24.84 -5.02 -39.53
C ASP A 31 -23.71 -5.87 -38.95
N ASP A 32 -22.94 -6.56 -39.81
CA ASP A 32 -21.76 -7.34 -39.40
C ASP A 32 -20.71 -6.48 -38.72
N LEU A 33 -20.47 -5.25 -39.27
CA LEU A 33 -19.54 -4.30 -38.66
C LEU A 33 -20.04 -3.77 -37.32
N THR A 34 -21.35 -3.55 -37.22
CA THR A 34 -21.98 -3.11 -35.94
C THR A 34 -21.86 -4.18 -34.86
N ASP A 35 -22.09 -5.44 -35.22
CA ASP A 35 -21.93 -6.58 -34.32
C ASP A 35 -20.47 -6.76 -33.88
N LEU A 36 -19.53 -6.63 -34.78
CA LEU A 36 -18.10 -6.69 -34.47
C LEU A 36 -17.68 -5.56 -33.51
N ALA A 37 -18.17 -4.34 -33.80
CA ALA A 37 -17.91 -3.18 -32.94
C ALA A 37 -18.51 -3.37 -31.53
N ARG A 38 -19.73 -3.92 -31.43
CA ARG A 38 -20.38 -4.24 -30.16
C ARG A 38 -19.60 -5.26 -29.35
N GLN A 39 -19.18 -6.37 -29.97
CA GLN A 39 -18.36 -7.40 -29.31
C GLN A 39 -17.02 -6.81 -28.83
N GLY A 40 -16.39 -5.96 -29.62
CA GLY A 40 -15.16 -5.25 -29.23
C GLY A 40 -15.38 -4.34 -28.03
N LEU A 41 -16.51 -3.63 -27.97
CA LEU A 41 -16.88 -2.77 -26.86
C LEU A 41 -17.15 -3.56 -25.57
N GLU A 42 -17.85 -4.69 -25.66
CA GLU A 42 -18.13 -5.57 -24.51
C GLU A 42 -16.83 -6.14 -23.90
N LYS A 43 -15.89 -6.60 -24.75
CA LYS A 43 -14.57 -7.05 -24.27
C LYS A 43 -13.82 -5.94 -23.54
N ARG A 44 -13.78 -4.73 -24.13
CA ARG A 44 -13.12 -3.58 -23.50
C ARG A 44 -13.76 -3.19 -22.17
N ARG A 45 -15.10 -3.28 -22.06
CA ARG A 45 -15.80 -3.02 -20.79
C ARG A 45 -15.42 -4.03 -19.71
N ALA A 46 -15.34 -5.32 -20.06
CA ALA A 46 -14.90 -6.35 -19.12
C ALA A 46 -13.45 -6.14 -18.65
N GLU A 47 -12.55 -5.78 -19.57
CA GLU A 47 -11.15 -5.45 -19.25
C GLU A 47 -11.06 -4.18 -18.38
N ALA A 48 -11.89 -3.17 -18.65
CA ALA A 48 -11.94 -1.95 -17.83
C ALA A 48 -12.42 -2.23 -16.41
N GLN A 49 -13.44 -3.07 -16.22
CA GLN A 49 -13.89 -3.47 -14.88
C GLN A 49 -12.81 -4.20 -14.09
N LEU A 50 -12.05 -5.08 -14.76
CA LEU A 50 -10.91 -5.75 -14.14
C LEU A 50 -9.83 -4.73 -13.73
N ALA A 51 -9.49 -3.80 -14.60
CA ALA A 51 -8.54 -2.74 -14.31
C ALA A 51 -8.99 -1.86 -13.14
N GLU A 52 -10.26 -1.47 -13.08
CA GLU A 52 -10.84 -0.70 -11.97
C GLU A 52 -10.71 -1.44 -10.64
N SER A 53 -10.98 -2.76 -10.62
CA SER A 53 -10.83 -3.57 -9.41
C SER A 53 -9.36 -3.66 -8.93
N MET A 54 -8.42 -3.75 -9.87
CA MET A 54 -6.99 -3.74 -9.56
C MET A 54 -6.54 -2.39 -8.99
N VAL A 55 -7.00 -1.29 -9.60
CA VAL A 55 -6.71 0.08 -9.11
C VAL A 55 -7.27 0.28 -7.70
N ALA A 56 -8.51 -0.13 -7.45
CA ALA A 56 -9.12 -0.01 -6.12
C ALA A 56 -8.32 -0.80 -5.06
N THR A 57 -7.91 -2.03 -5.37
CA THR A 57 -7.11 -2.87 -4.47
C THR A 57 -5.75 -2.23 -4.17
N GLU A 58 -5.06 -1.72 -5.18
CA GLU A 58 -3.74 -1.11 -5.01
C GLU A 58 -3.81 0.25 -4.32
N ALA A 59 -4.88 1.02 -4.57
CA ALA A 59 -5.14 2.27 -3.86
C ALA A 59 -5.33 2.02 -2.35
N GLU A 60 -6.13 1.03 -1.98
CA GLU A 60 -6.33 0.66 -0.57
C GLU A 60 -5.03 0.16 0.09
N ARG A 61 -4.24 -0.63 -0.62
CA ARG A 61 -2.93 -1.07 -0.15
C ARG A 61 -1.98 0.11 0.07
N THR A 62 -1.94 1.03 -0.88
CA THR A 62 -1.10 2.24 -0.80
C THR A 62 -1.53 3.12 0.37
N TYR A 63 -2.84 3.30 0.57
CA TYR A 63 -3.37 4.08 1.67
C TYR A 63 -2.95 3.51 3.03
N ARG A 64 -3.00 2.18 3.20
CA ARG A 64 -2.52 1.51 4.42
C ARG A 64 -1.01 1.69 4.64
N VAL A 65 -0.20 1.66 3.57
CA VAL A 65 1.25 1.90 3.69
C VAL A 65 1.53 3.35 4.09
N LEU A 66 0.84 4.31 3.49
CA LEU A 66 0.97 5.74 3.85
C LEU A 66 0.53 5.98 5.30
N GLY A 67 -0.58 5.38 5.72
CA GLY A 67 -1.03 5.46 7.11
C GLY A 67 0.04 4.97 8.11
N ARG A 68 0.75 3.89 7.81
CA ARG A 68 1.84 3.41 8.69
C ARG A 68 2.99 4.41 8.86
N LEU A 69 3.22 5.26 7.85
CA LEU A 69 4.26 6.29 7.93
C LEU A 69 3.86 7.43 8.89
N SER A 70 2.57 7.70 9.06
CA SER A 70 2.10 8.73 10.00
C SER A 70 2.36 8.38 11.47
N ALA A 71 2.51 7.08 11.80
CA ALA A 71 2.92 6.66 13.15
C ALA A 71 4.40 6.89 13.45
N ALA A 72 5.24 7.14 12.45
CA ALA A 72 6.68 7.21 12.64
C ALA A 72 7.11 8.29 13.67
N PRO A 73 6.57 9.52 13.66
CA PRO A 73 6.93 10.54 14.65
C PRO A 73 6.64 10.08 16.08
N ALA A 74 5.45 9.54 16.36
CA ALA A 74 5.08 9.05 17.68
C ALA A 74 5.98 7.89 18.15
N ILE A 75 6.29 6.95 17.27
CA ILE A 75 7.17 5.81 17.57
C ILE A 75 8.60 6.29 17.87
N ILE A 76 9.11 7.25 17.11
CA ILE A 76 10.44 7.84 17.32
C ILE A 76 10.46 8.54 18.68
N SER A 77 9.49 9.39 18.97
CA SER A 77 9.37 10.14 20.22
C SER A 77 9.35 9.20 21.44
N MET A 78 8.47 8.21 21.43
CA MET A 78 8.42 7.18 22.49
C MET A 78 9.74 6.45 22.69
N THR A 79 10.40 6.07 21.59
CA THR A 79 11.65 5.31 21.63
C THR A 79 12.81 6.16 22.15
N GLN A 80 12.88 7.42 21.71
CA GLN A 80 13.89 8.37 22.17
C GLN A 80 13.72 8.70 23.64
N ARG A 81 12.49 8.95 24.09
CA ARG A 81 12.21 9.22 25.52
C ARG A 81 12.59 8.02 26.39
N ALA A 82 12.23 6.79 26.00
CA ALA A 82 12.60 5.57 26.72
C ALA A 82 14.11 5.39 26.81
N GLU A 83 14.85 5.62 25.72
CA GLU A 83 16.31 5.51 25.73
C GLU A 83 16.96 6.63 26.59
N SER A 84 16.40 7.82 26.57
CA SER A 84 16.85 8.93 27.42
C SER A 84 16.66 8.59 28.91
N VAL A 85 15.49 8.11 29.30
CA VAL A 85 15.23 7.68 30.68
C VAL A 85 16.19 6.54 31.07
N ARG A 86 16.37 5.55 30.19
CA ARG A 86 17.32 4.46 30.44
C ARG A 86 18.74 4.98 30.72
N ARG A 87 19.23 5.91 29.88
CA ARG A 87 20.57 6.51 30.06
C ARG A 87 20.67 7.27 31.35
N MET A 88 19.66 8.07 31.68
CA MET A 88 19.60 8.84 32.91
C MET A 88 19.70 7.92 34.15
N GLU A 89 18.95 6.81 34.18
CA GLU A 89 19.00 5.88 35.30
C GLU A 89 20.33 5.09 35.37
N MET A 90 20.92 4.78 34.22
CA MET A 90 22.26 4.16 34.18
C MET A 90 23.34 5.11 34.74
N ASP A 91 23.27 6.40 34.36
CA ASP A 91 24.20 7.42 34.87
C ASP A 91 23.98 7.69 36.36
N ARG A 92 22.73 7.74 36.82
CA ARG A 92 22.39 7.88 38.24
C ARG A 92 22.93 6.71 39.05
N SER A 93 22.95 5.51 38.49
CA SER A 93 23.47 4.29 39.07
C SER A 93 24.96 4.06 38.85
N ARG A 94 25.71 5.06 38.33
CA ARG A 94 27.11 4.95 37.94
C ARG A 94 27.97 4.35 39.06
N GLY A 95 27.79 4.76 40.31
CA GLY A 95 28.57 4.24 41.44
C GLY A 95 28.40 2.72 41.62
N LEU A 96 27.19 2.17 41.37
CA LEU A 96 26.97 0.74 41.34
C LEU A 96 27.57 0.10 40.08
N MET A 97 27.36 0.71 38.94
CA MET A 97 27.86 0.20 37.66
C MET A 97 29.38 0.06 37.63
N ASP A 98 30.11 0.95 38.31
CA ASP A 98 31.56 0.92 38.43
C ASP A 98 32.09 -0.21 39.29
N THR A 99 31.25 -0.80 40.16
CA THR A 99 31.60 -1.97 40.94
C THR A 99 31.42 -3.29 40.22
N LEU A 100 30.71 -3.28 39.09
CA LEU A 100 30.45 -4.46 38.26
C LEU A 100 31.62 -4.76 37.33
N ASP A 101 31.87 -6.04 37.08
CA ASP A 101 32.78 -6.46 36.01
C ASP A 101 32.14 -6.21 34.62
N ALA A 102 32.92 -6.41 33.57
CA ALA A 102 32.48 -6.11 32.19
C ALA A 102 31.31 -6.99 31.74
N GLU A 103 31.23 -8.24 32.16
CA GLU A 103 30.17 -9.16 31.81
C GLU A 103 28.85 -8.77 32.53
N GLN A 104 28.92 -8.50 33.81
CA GLN A 104 27.77 -8.01 34.59
C GLN A 104 27.23 -6.69 34.06
N ARG A 105 28.10 -5.74 33.70
CA ARG A 105 27.72 -4.46 33.14
C ARG A 105 26.98 -4.64 31.82
N ASN A 106 27.49 -5.47 30.92
CA ASN A 106 26.84 -5.81 29.65
C ASN A 106 25.48 -6.49 29.88
N ALA A 107 25.38 -7.35 30.89
CA ALA A 107 24.12 -8.02 31.24
C ALA A 107 23.06 -7.00 31.71
N VAL A 108 23.42 -6.02 32.55
CA VAL A 108 22.51 -4.96 33.00
C VAL A 108 22.09 -4.08 31.84
N GLU A 109 23.01 -3.71 30.94
CA GLU A 109 22.65 -2.94 29.73
C GLU A 109 21.70 -3.70 28.83
N ALA A 110 21.95 -4.98 28.56
CA ALA A 110 21.09 -5.82 27.74
C ALA A 110 19.69 -6.00 28.38
N MET A 111 19.66 -6.22 29.70
CA MET A 111 18.42 -6.34 30.45
C MET A 111 17.57 -5.06 30.36
N THR A 112 18.15 -3.90 30.63
CA THR A 112 17.44 -2.61 30.59
C THR A 112 16.90 -2.30 29.17
N ARG A 113 17.71 -2.53 28.12
CA ARG A 113 17.25 -2.39 26.72
C ARG A 113 16.08 -3.34 26.41
N SER A 114 16.18 -4.59 26.87
CA SER A 114 15.10 -5.58 26.65
C SER A 114 13.81 -5.19 27.38
N MET A 115 13.91 -4.64 28.60
CA MET A 115 12.74 -4.16 29.35
C MET A 115 12.03 -3.05 28.58
N PHE A 116 12.74 -2.01 28.16
CA PHE A 116 12.13 -0.91 27.40
C PHE A 116 11.55 -1.36 26.06
N LYS A 117 12.24 -2.26 25.34
CA LYS A 117 11.71 -2.84 24.11
C LYS A 117 10.39 -3.57 24.32
N ARG A 118 10.26 -4.33 25.41
CA ARG A 118 9.03 -5.05 25.75
C ARG A 118 7.94 -4.08 26.21
N PHE A 119 8.29 -3.09 27.02
CA PHE A 119 7.36 -2.08 27.51
C PHE A 119 6.75 -1.25 26.35
N LEU A 120 7.56 -0.89 25.37
CA LEU A 120 7.11 -0.10 24.21
C LEU A 120 6.39 -0.94 23.14
N HIS A 121 6.38 -2.27 23.25
CA HIS A 121 5.79 -3.13 22.23
C HIS A 121 4.33 -2.78 21.95
N ASP A 122 3.52 -2.76 22.98
CA ASP A 122 2.07 -2.51 22.87
C ASP A 122 1.75 -1.06 22.50
N PRO A 123 2.38 -0.02 23.09
CA PRO A 123 2.25 1.36 22.62
C PRO A 123 2.58 1.55 21.13
N ILE A 124 3.67 0.94 20.65
CA ILE A 124 4.04 1.00 19.23
C ILE A 124 3.00 0.30 18.34
N LEU A 125 2.47 -0.82 18.79
CA LEU A 125 1.40 -1.52 18.07
C LEU A 125 0.14 -0.66 17.97
N HIS A 126 -0.27 -0.01 19.06
CA HIS A 126 -1.40 0.92 19.09
C HIS A 126 -1.18 2.13 18.17
N ALA A 127 -0.01 2.75 18.19
CA ALA A 127 0.31 3.85 17.30
C ALA A 127 0.17 3.47 15.81
N ARG A 128 0.58 2.24 15.45
CA ARG A 128 0.40 1.72 14.09
C ARG A 128 -1.08 1.49 13.75
N GLN A 129 -1.88 1.00 14.69
CA GLN A 129 -3.32 0.81 14.50
C GLN A 129 -4.05 2.15 14.32
N MET A 130 -3.73 3.17 15.11
CA MET A 130 -4.23 4.54 14.96
C MET A 130 -3.92 5.07 13.56
N ALA A 131 -2.67 4.91 13.11
CA ALA A 131 -2.24 5.31 11.78
C ALA A 131 -3.00 4.58 10.66
N GLU A 132 -3.24 3.27 10.81
CA GLU A 132 -4.00 2.47 9.85
C GLU A 132 -5.48 2.86 9.80
N SER A 133 -6.04 3.36 10.91
CA SER A 133 -7.42 3.86 10.98
C SER A 133 -7.58 5.33 10.56
N GLY A 134 -6.47 6.05 10.32
CA GLY A 134 -6.48 7.48 9.98
C GLY A 134 -6.78 8.40 11.18
N ASP A 135 -6.51 7.92 12.41
CA ASP A 135 -6.69 8.69 13.64
C ASP A 135 -5.43 9.55 13.91
N ASP A 136 -5.25 10.57 13.10
CA ASP A 136 -4.10 11.47 13.17
C ASP A 136 -4.12 12.34 14.44
N GLU A 137 -5.30 12.61 15.00
CA GLU A 137 -5.46 13.38 16.25
C GLU A 137 -4.88 12.61 17.44
N SER A 138 -5.23 11.34 17.58
CA SER A 138 -4.68 10.48 18.65
C SER A 138 -3.18 10.26 18.47
N LEU A 139 -2.67 10.15 17.24
CA LEU A 139 -1.23 10.08 16.96
C LEU A 139 -0.49 11.34 17.37
N HIS A 140 -1.07 12.51 17.13
CA HIS A 140 -0.49 13.78 17.54
C HIS A 140 -0.41 13.89 19.06
N LEU A 141 -1.50 13.59 19.76
CA LEU A 141 -1.53 13.54 21.23
C LEU A 141 -0.52 12.56 21.81
N LEU A 142 -0.36 11.40 21.15
CA LEU A 142 0.65 10.43 21.56
C LEU A 142 2.08 10.96 21.38
N THR A 143 2.34 11.71 20.32
CA THR A 143 3.65 12.35 20.10
C THR A 143 3.94 13.41 21.16
N GLU A 144 2.97 14.24 21.51
CA GLU A 144 3.10 15.27 22.55
C GLU A 144 3.26 14.68 23.95
N ALA A 145 2.70 13.49 24.23
CA ALA A 145 2.84 12.80 25.50
C ALA A 145 4.28 12.31 25.80
N PHE A 146 5.14 12.27 24.76
CA PHE A 146 6.55 11.87 24.87
C PHE A 146 7.47 12.94 24.30
N PRO A 147 7.56 14.13 24.92
CA PRO A 147 8.42 15.19 24.43
C PRO A 147 9.89 14.77 24.46
N ASP A 148 10.67 15.40 23.57
CA ASP A 148 12.10 15.12 23.49
C ASP A 148 12.78 15.50 24.81
N ALA A 149 13.66 14.63 25.30
CA ALA A 149 14.34 14.83 26.58
C ALA A 149 15.35 16.00 26.56
N SER A 150 15.51 16.67 25.44
CA SER A 150 16.38 17.84 25.27
C SER A 150 15.71 19.16 25.68
N GLU A 151 14.41 19.15 26.04
CA GLU A 151 13.66 20.36 26.43
C GLU A 151 13.44 20.51 27.95
N GLU A 152 13.98 19.61 28.78
CA GLU A 152 14.07 19.73 30.25
C GLU A 152 15.53 19.97 30.71
#